data_f6387dc57224599f4564bbead487f909
#
_entry.id   f6387dc57224599f4564bbead487f909
#
_cell.length_a   1.000
_cell.length_b   1.000
_cell.length_c   1.000
_cell.angle_alpha   90.00
_cell.angle_beta   90.00
_cell.angle_gamma   90.00
#
_symmetry.space_group_name_H-M   'P 1'
#
loop_
_entity.id
_entity.type
_entity.pdbx_description
1 polymer ?
#
loop_
_entity_poly.entity_id
_entity_poly.type
_entity_poly.pdbx_seq_one_letter_code
_entity_poly.pdbx_strand_id
1 'polypeptide(L)'
;MKRNYWPIFFIGIFTFVFSMIVWTVKSAVSLPVIEDHSFMKKYQDVDENYNDMMTLNNIFLSKYNLELNVNDKKFDLTTSDIKYSQRVLEKYSEHKDVLKVGKNNLKVVVTDKVTNEKKDVNIELVVTKTITSDSDLVINNDKFQNNDKIYSSEFELKDANNWIITGSFTVDGNVGYIYIK
;
A
#
# COMPACT_ATOMS: atom_id res chain seq x y z
N MET A 1 -34.42 -53.56 33.98
CA MET A 1 -33.85 -52.18 34.10
C MET A 1 -33.60 -51.60 32.73
N LYS A 2 -34.29 -50.51 32.36
CA LYS A 2 -33.97 -49.78 31.09
C LYS A 2 -32.68 -49.01 31.27
N ARG A 3 -31.68 -49.30 30.46
CA ARG A 3 -30.38 -48.64 30.48
C ARG A 3 -30.57 -47.18 30.05
N ASN A 4 -30.17 -46.21 30.90
CA ASN A 4 -30.28 -44.78 30.61
C ASN A 4 -29.02 -44.34 29.84
N TYR A 5 -29.17 -43.99 28.56
CA TYR A 5 -28.07 -43.55 27.68
C TYR A 5 -27.86 -42.03 27.65
N TRP A 6 -28.72 -41.29 28.38
CA TRP A 6 -28.66 -39.81 28.44
C TRP A 6 -27.26 -39.27 28.83
N PRO A 7 -26.57 -39.80 29.85
CA PRO A 7 -25.26 -39.30 30.22
C PRO A 7 -24.23 -39.46 29.09
N ILE A 8 -24.29 -40.52 28.31
CA ILE A 8 -23.38 -40.77 27.19
C ILE A 8 -23.62 -39.73 26.09
N PHE A 9 -24.87 -39.39 25.84
CA PHE A 9 -25.23 -38.38 24.87
C PHE A 9 -24.67 -36.99 25.25
N PHE A 10 -24.77 -36.59 26.52
CA PHE A 10 -24.21 -35.34 27.03
C PHE A 10 -22.66 -35.31 26.90
N ILE A 11 -21.99 -36.41 27.24
CA ILE A 11 -20.56 -36.52 27.10
C ILE A 11 -20.16 -36.38 25.63
N GLY A 12 -20.90 -36.97 24.70
CA GLY A 12 -20.67 -36.87 23.27
C GLY A 12 -20.79 -35.42 22.77
N ILE A 13 -21.84 -34.70 23.12
CA ILE A 13 -22.03 -33.31 22.77
C ILE A 13 -20.92 -32.45 23.36
N PHE A 14 -20.57 -32.61 24.62
CA PHE A 14 -19.54 -31.84 25.29
C PHE A 14 -18.19 -32.04 24.60
N THR A 15 -17.81 -33.29 24.31
CA THR A 15 -16.57 -33.61 23.63
C THR A 15 -16.53 -33.01 22.22
N PHE A 16 -17.64 -33.05 21.48
CA PHE A 16 -17.74 -32.44 20.16
C PHE A 16 -17.54 -30.93 20.21
N VAL A 17 -18.26 -30.22 21.09
CA VAL A 17 -18.16 -28.77 21.25
C VAL A 17 -16.75 -28.36 21.67
N PHE A 18 -16.16 -29.09 22.62
CA PHE A 18 -14.78 -28.82 23.07
C PHE A 18 -13.79 -29.03 21.94
N SER A 19 -13.92 -30.06 21.13
CA SER A 19 -13.07 -30.29 19.95
C SER A 19 -13.21 -29.16 18.93
N MET A 20 -14.43 -28.65 18.71
CA MET A 20 -14.66 -27.51 17.82
C MET A 20 -14.00 -26.24 18.34
N ILE A 21 -14.04 -25.97 19.64
CA ILE A 21 -13.36 -24.83 20.25
C ILE A 21 -11.84 -24.93 20.03
N VAL A 22 -11.23 -26.08 20.32
CA VAL A 22 -9.81 -26.32 20.14
C VAL A 22 -9.41 -26.14 18.66
N TRP A 23 -10.24 -26.67 17.76
CA TRP A 23 -10.01 -26.51 16.31
C TRP A 23 -10.08 -25.04 15.88
N THR A 24 -11.09 -24.30 16.34
CA THR A 24 -11.24 -22.87 16.03
C THR A 24 -10.05 -22.05 16.53
N VAL A 25 -9.62 -22.29 17.78
CA VAL A 25 -8.46 -21.60 18.35
C VAL A 25 -7.19 -21.92 17.55
N LYS A 26 -6.96 -23.19 17.25
CA LYS A 26 -5.82 -23.60 16.41
C LYS A 26 -5.84 -22.95 15.02
N SER A 27 -7.01 -22.94 14.39
CA SER A 27 -7.18 -22.31 13.07
C SER A 27 -6.94 -20.80 13.15
N ALA A 28 -7.44 -20.12 14.17
CA ALA A 28 -7.22 -18.69 14.36
C ALA A 28 -5.75 -18.35 14.61
N VAL A 29 -5.04 -19.14 15.41
CA VAL A 29 -3.60 -18.91 15.69
C VAL A 29 -2.72 -19.24 14.48
N SER A 30 -3.16 -20.16 13.61
CA SER A 30 -2.41 -20.53 12.39
C SER A 30 -2.56 -19.54 11.24
N LEU A 31 -3.52 -18.61 11.31
CA LEU A 31 -3.64 -17.55 10.32
C LEU A 31 -2.51 -16.54 10.53
N PRO A 32 -1.66 -16.32 9.53
CA PRO A 32 -0.65 -15.28 9.64
C PRO A 32 -1.34 -13.92 9.82
N VAL A 33 -0.94 -13.18 10.84
CA VAL A 33 -1.33 -11.78 10.97
C VAL A 33 -0.58 -11.05 9.86
N ILE A 34 -1.28 -10.62 8.84
CA ILE A 34 -0.71 -9.81 7.77
C ILE A 34 -0.63 -8.39 8.33
N GLU A 35 0.59 -7.97 8.65
CA GLU A 35 0.84 -6.58 9.00
C GLU A 35 0.84 -5.77 7.69
N ASP A 36 -0.06 -4.80 7.60
CA ASP A 36 -0.07 -3.85 6.50
C ASP A 36 1.03 -2.80 6.74
N HIS A 37 2.09 -2.89 5.96
CA HIS A 37 3.22 -1.94 5.99
C HIS A 37 3.05 -0.82 4.95
N SER A 38 1.88 -0.67 4.34
CA SER A 38 1.59 0.44 3.44
C SER A 38 1.83 1.76 4.17
N PHE A 39 2.80 2.53 3.79
CA PHE A 39 3.38 3.72 4.42
C PHE A 39 4.51 3.46 5.44
N MET A 40 5.07 2.26 5.55
CA MET A 40 6.06 1.93 6.59
C MET A 40 5.56 2.19 8.03
N LYS A 41 4.24 2.34 8.24
CA LYS A 41 3.60 2.60 9.52
C LYS A 41 2.34 1.77 9.69
N LYS A 42 2.03 1.40 10.93
CA LYS A 42 0.79 0.69 11.27
C LYS A 42 -0.43 1.53 10.90
N TYR A 43 -1.52 0.88 10.53
CA TYR A 43 -2.80 1.48 10.11
C TYR A 43 -3.30 2.61 11.04
N GLN A 44 -3.09 2.49 12.34
CA GLN A 44 -3.43 3.53 13.33
C GLN A 44 -2.61 4.80 13.16
N ASP A 45 -1.34 4.67 12.75
CA ASP A 45 -0.47 5.82 12.51
C ASP A 45 -0.85 6.59 11.22
N VAL A 46 -1.49 5.92 10.26
CA VAL A 46 -1.94 6.57 9.00
C VAL A 46 -3.14 7.48 9.26
N ASP A 47 -4.06 7.07 10.12
CA ASP A 47 -5.26 7.87 10.44
C ASP A 47 -4.90 9.11 11.28
N GLU A 48 -3.98 8.98 12.23
CA GLU A 48 -3.47 10.09 13.04
C GLU A 48 -2.59 11.04 12.22
N ASN A 49 -1.79 10.52 11.28
CA ASN A 49 -0.87 11.32 10.47
C ASN A 49 -1.46 11.78 9.13
N TYR A 50 -2.70 11.40 8.77
CA TYR A 50 -3.29 11.77 7.48
C TYR A 50 -3.35 13.28 7.27
N ASN A 51 -3.74 14.03 8.29
CA ASN A 51 -3.81 15.48 8.24
C ASN A 51 -2.41 16.11 8.07
N ASP A 52 -1.40 15.53 8.72
CA ASP A 52 -0.02 15.99 8.60
C ASP A 52 0.53 15.70 7.20
N MET A 53 0.23 14.52 6.65
CA MET A 53 0.59 14.18 5.27
C MET A 53 -0.05 15.11 4.25
N MET A 54 -1.33 15.45 4.42
CA MET A 54 -2.02 16.42 3.56
C MET A 54 -1.40 17.81 3.68
N THR A 55 -1.03 18.24 4.89
CA THR A 55 -0.36 19.50 5.12
C THR A 55 1.01 19.53 4.44
N LEU A 56 1.81 18.49 4.60
CA LEU A 56 3.12 18.34 3.96
C LEU A 56 2.99 18.32 2.43
N ASN A 57 1.99 17.60 1.89
CA ASN A 57 1.70 17.62 0.46
C ASN A 57 1.36 19.02 -0.05
N ASN A 58 0.55 19.77 0.68
CA ASN A 58 0.23 21.15 0.31
C ASN A 58 1.47 22.05 0.32
N ILE A 59 2.35 21.91 1.32
CA ILE A 59 3.62 22.63 1.38
C ILE A 59 4.52 22.23 0.20
N PHE A 60 4.64 20.94 -0.10
CA PHE A 60 5.42 20.45 -1.23
C PHE A 60 4.88 21.02 -2.55
N LEU A 61 3.59 20.88 -2.78
CA LEU A 61 2.93 21.37 -3.99
C LEU A 61 2.91 22.90 -4.10
N SER A 62 3.08 23.64 -3.01
CA SER A 62 3.24 25.09 -3.10
C SER A 62 4.56 25.52 -3.74
N LYS A 63 5.62 24.68 -3.57
CA LYS A 63 6.99 24.97 -4.02
C LYS A 63 7.36 24.24 -5.31
N TYR A 64 6.90 22.99 -5.47
CA TYR A 64 7.33 22.09 -6.54
C TYR A 64 6.15 21.55 -7.35
N ASN A 65 6.40 21.27 -8.61
CA ASN A 65 5.56 20.43 -9.44
C ASN A 65 6.19 19.03 -9.50
N LEU A 66 5.43 18.01 -9.13
CA LEU A 66 5.84 16.61 -9.28
C LEU A 66 5.11 16.01 -10.48
N GLU A 67 5.85 15.43 -11.40
CA GLU A 67 5.33 14.63 -12.50
C GLU A 67 5.74 13.18 -12.28
N LEU A 68 4.78 12.34 -11.91
CA LEU A 68 4.95 10.90 -11.87
C LEU A 68 4.26 10.28 -13.07
N ASN A 69 5.01 9.62 -13.93
CA ASN A 69 4.46 8.82 -15.01
C ASN A 69 4.62 7.34 -14.66
N VAL A 70 3.52 6.63 -14.64
CA VAL A 70 3.48 5.17 -14.50
C VAL A 70 2.92 4.60 -15.80
N ASN A 71 3.76 3.87 -16.51
CA ASN A 71 3.47 3.45 -17.88
C ASN A 71 3.12 4.68 -18.76
N ASP A 72 1.91 4.72 -19.31
CA ASP A 72 1.44 5.81 -20.18
C ASP A 72 0.55 6.82 -19.44
N LYS A 73 0.40 6.69 -18.10
CA LYS A 73 -0.46 7.55 -17.29
C LYS A 73 0.37 8.51 -16.46
N LYS A 74 -0.01 9.78 -16.47
CA LYS A 74 0.61 10.84 -15.67
C LYS A 74 -0.21 11.07 -14.40
N PHE A 75 0.50 11.20 -13.30
CA PHE A 75 -0.07 11.48 -11.98
C PHE A 75 0.62 12.68 -11.36
N ASP A 76 -0.15 13.46 -10.64
CA ASP A 76 0.35 14.45 -9.70
C ASP A 76 0.48 13.83 -8.31
N LEU A 77 1.04 14.58 -7.36
CA LEU A 77 1.12 14.15 -5.98
C LEU A 77 -0.30 13.97 -5.40
N THR A 78 -0.70 12.73 -5.14
CA THR A 78 -2.04 12.41 -4.65
C THR A 78 -2.02 11.37 -3.54
N THR A 79 -2.87 11.59 -2.54
CA THR A 79 -3.16 10.65 -1.46
C THR A 79 -4.66 10.33 -1.39
N SER A 80 -5.42 10.76 -2.41
CA SER A 80 -6.89 10.61 -2.42
C SER A 80 -7.35 9.16 -2.38
N ASP A 81 -6.52 8.24 -2.88
CA ASP A 81 -6.84 6.81 -2.93
C ASP A 81 -6.75 6.10 -1.58
N ILE A 82 -6.14 6.71 -0.56
CA ILE A 82 -6.08 6.18 0.81
C ILE A 82 -7.47 5.84 1.32
N LYS A 83 -8.45 6.72 1.12
CA LYS A 83 -9.85 6.49 1.53
C LYS A 83 -10.50 5.28 0.86
N TYR A 84 -10.03 4.86 -0.30
CA TYR A 84 -10.53 3.67 -1.00
C TYR A 84 -9.85 2.38 -0.56
N SER A 85 -8.71 2.45 0.11
CA SER A 85 -8.03 1.27 0.67
C SER A 85 -8.67 0.78 1.96
N GLN A 86 -9.27 1.70 2.72
CA GLN A 86 -9.78 1.44 4.08
C GLN A 86 -11.22 0.93 4.15
N ARG A 87 -11.98 1.02 3.06
CA ARG A 87 -13.40 0.62 3.05
C ARG A 87 -13.71 -0.23 1.82
N VAL A 88 -14.55 -1.24 2.01
CA VAL A 88 -15.28 -1.89 0.93
C VAL A 88 -16.33 -0.88 0.45
N LEU A 89 -15.90 0.10 -0.32
CA LEU A 89 -16.79 1.07 -0.94
C LEU A 89 -17.07 0.60 -2.37
N GLU A 90 -18.31 0.75 -2.80
CA GLU A 90 -18.73 0.56 -4.19
C GLU A 90 -18.05 1.56 -5.14
N LYS A 91 -17.41 2.59 -4.60
CA LYS A 91 -16.67 3.58 -5.37
C LYS A 91 -15.23 3.12 -5.59
N TYR A 92 -14.85 3.09 -6.81
CA TYR A 92 -13.50 2.76 -7.25
C TYR A 92 -12.65 4.04 -7.37
N SER A 93 -11.33 3.89 -7.16
CA SER A 93 -10.38 4.95 -7.47
C SER A 93 -10.47 5.40 -8.93
N GLU A 94 -10.18 6.67 -9.19
CA GLU A 94 -10.03 7.22 -10.55
C GLU A 94 -8.77 6.66 -11.25
N HIS A 95 -7.84 6.09 -10.48
CA HIS A 95 -6.54 5.61 -10.94
C HIS A 95 -6.51 4.11 -11.25
N LYS A 96 -7.62 3.55 -11.74
CA LYS A 96 -7.69 2.13 -12.10
C LYS A 96 -6.73 1.75 -13.22
N ASP A 97 -6.27 0.50 -13.17
CA ASP A 97 -5.47 -0.14 -14.22
C ASP A 97 -4.16 0.61 -14.53
N VAL A 98 -3.52 1.17 -13.51
CA VAL A 98 -2.24 1.85 -13.64
C VAL A 98 -1.11 0.85 -13.82
N LEU A 99 -1.12 -0.20 -13.01
CA LEU A 99 -0.14 -1.27 -13.03
C LEU A 99 -0.65 -2.47 -13.83
N LYS A 100 0.26 -3.07 -14.60
CA LYS A 100 -0.02 -4.21 -15.48
C LYS A 100 0.89 -5.39 -15.09
N VAL A 101 0.43 -6.60 -15.35
CA VAL A 101 1.27 -7.79 -15.27
C VAL A 101 2.41 -7.67 -16.29
N GLY A 102 3.61 -8.02 -15.89
CA GLY A 102 4.83 -7.85 -16.68
C GLY A 102 5.55 -6.55 -16.36
N LYS A 103 6.24 -6.01 -17.35
CA LYS A 103 7.08 -4.81 -17.19
C LYS A 103 6.23 -3.56 -17.02
N ASN A 104 6.60 -2.77 -16.02
CA ASN A 104 6.05 -1.46 -15.72
C ASN A 104 7.18 -0.43 -15.68
N ASN A 105 6.91 0.75 -16.21
CA ASN A 105 7.87 1.85 -16.28
C ASN A 105 7.42 2.96 -15.34
N LEU A 106 8.37 3.47 -14.57
CA LEU A 106 8.21 4.60 -13.65
C LEU A 106 9.12 5.74 -14.11
N LYS A 107 8.56 6.94 -14.23
CA LYS A 107 9.34 8.15 -14.49
C LYS A 107 8.91 9.25 -13.54
N VAL A 108 9.88 9.84 -12.86
CA VAL A 108 9.67 10.92 -11.89
C VAL A 108 10.48 12.15 -12.31
N VAL A 109 9.83 13.30 -12.31
CA VAL A 109 10.45 14.59 -12.52
C VAL A 109 9.89 15.57 -11.51
N VAL A 110 10.76 16.31 -10.82
CA VAL A 110 10.35 17.39 -9.92
C VAL A 110 10.93 18.70 -10.43
N THR A 111 10.06 19.70 -10.55
CA THR A 111 10.42 21.04 -11.00
C THR A 111 10.07 22.07 -9.93
N ASP A 112 10.95 23.01 -9.70
CA ASP A 112 10.69 24.18 -8.85
C ASP A 112 9.71 25.11 -9.57
N LYS A 113 8.67 25.55 -8.89
CA LYS A 113 7.62 26.42 -9.50
C LYS A 113 8.07 27.83 -9.81
N VAL A 114 9.08 28.32 -9.11
CA VAL A 114 9.60 29.68 -9.27
C VAL A 114 10.66 29.76 -10.36
N THR A 115 11.63 28.82 -10.30
CA THR A 115 12.77 28.83 -11.23
C THR A 115 12.53 27.99 -12.48
N ASN A 116 11.52 27.12 -12.49
CA ASN A 116 11.27 26.10 -13.50
C ASN A 116 12.47 25.15 -13.74
N GLU A 117 13.37 25.08 -12.77
CA GLU A 117 14.50 24.16 -12.82
C GLU A 117 14.12 22.79 -12.25
N LYS A 118 14.65 21.74 -12.85
CA LYS A 118 14.53 20.39 -12.28
C LYS A 118 15.33 20.30 -10.99
N LYS A 119 14.77 19.65 -9.99
CA LYS A 119 15.39 19.43 -8.68
C LYS A 119 15.81 17.98 -8.50
N ASP A 120 16.83 17.78 -7.69
CA ASP A 120 17.17 16.45 -7.22
C ASP A 120 16.13 16.00 -6.20
N VAL A 121 15.71 14.75 -6.30
CA VAL A 121 14.67 14.16 -5.45
C VAL A 121 15.17 12.86 -4.82
N ASN A 122 14.96 12.72 -3.52
CA ASN A 122 15.06 11.43 -2.87
C ASN A 122 13.70 10.71 -3.00
N ILE A 123 13.72 9.51 -3.56
CA ILE A 123 12.54 8.72 -3.91
C ILE A 123 12.53 7.47 -3.05
N GLU A 124 11.46 7.26 -2.31
CA GLU A 124 11.21 6.06 -1.52
C GLU A 124 9.81 5.56 -1.85
N LEU A 125 9.71 4.59 -2.76
CA LEU A 125 8.45 4.01 -3.19
C LEU A 125 8.39 2.53 -2.82
N VAL A 126 7.18 2.09 -2.52
CA VAL A 126 6.85 0.67 -2.31
C VAL A 126 5.68 0.32 -3.23
N VAL A 127 5.87 -0.71 -4.03
CA VAL A 127 4.81 -1.35 -4.80
C VAL A 127 4.40 -2.60 -4.06
N THR A 128 3.20 -2.60 -3.50
CA THR A 128 2.69 -3.65 -2.63
C THR A 128 1.32 -4.16 -3.08
N LYS A 129 0.92 -5.33 -2.59
CA LYS A 129 -0.44 -5.86 -2.81
C LYS A 129 -1.36 -5.43 -1.67
N THR A 130 -2.65 -5.27 -1.96
CA THR A 130 -3.65 -4.93 -0.93
C THR A 130 -3.84 -6.01 0.14
N ILE A 131 -3.42 -7.24 -0.12
CA ILE A 131 -3.76 -8.41 0.70
C ILE A 131 -2.54 -8.96 1.45
N THR A 132 -1.34 -8.86 0.88
CA THR A 132 -0.11 -9.41 1.47
C THR A 132 1.10 -8.52 1.20
N SER A 133 2.01 -8.44 2.17
CA SER A 133 3.31 -7.77 2.03
C SER A 133 4.43 -8.68 1.48
N ASP A 134 4.13 -9.96 1.23
CA ASP A 134 5.15 -10.97 0.85
C ASP A 134 5.83 -10.72 -0.50
N SER A 135 5.30 -9.79 -1.29
CA SER A 135 5.78 -9.48 -2.63
C SER A 135 6.11 -7.99 -2.80
N ASP A 136 6.37 -7.28 -1.71
CA ASP A 136 6.65 -5.86 -1.74
C ASP A 136 7.92 -5.56 -2.52
N LEU A 137 7.81 -4.62 -3.45
CA LEU A 137 8.92 -4.11 -4.23
C LEU A 137 9.30 -2.72 -3.72
N VAL A 138 10.39 -2.63 -2.98
CA VAL A 138 10.94 -1.35 -2.55
C VAL A 138 11.75 -0.76 -3.70
N ILE A 139 11.41 0.44 -4.13
CA ILE A 139 12.04 1.17 -5.24
C ILE A 139 12.58 2.49 -4.69
N ASN A 140 13.86 2.47 -4.32
CA ASN A 140 14.60 3.65 -3.84
C ASN A 140 15.45 4.23 -4.98
N ASN A 141 16.10 5.37 -4.73
CA ASN A 141 16.96 6.06 -5.70
C ASN A 141 17.95 5.14 -6.42
N ASP A 142 18.47 4.10 -5.74
CA ASP A 142 19.43 3.15 -6.31
C ASP A 142 18.88 2.36 -7.51
N LYS A 143 17.55 2.23 -7.58
CA LYS A 143 16.85 1.54 -8.67
C LYS A 143 16.42 2.47 -9.80
N PHE A 144 16.69 3.76 -9.68
CA PHE A 144 16.41 4.73 -10.71
C PHE A 144 17.66 5.08 -11.51
N GLN A 145 17.50 5.13 -12.82
CA GLN A 145 18.46 5.78 -13.70
C GLN A 145 18.18 7.28 -13.67
N ASN A 146 19.19 8.08 -13.31
CA ASN A 146 19.08 9.53 -13.28
C ASN A 146 19.75 10.12 -14.53
N ASN A 147 18.94 10.71 -15.39
CA ASN A 147 19.40 11.45 -16.58
C ASN A 147 18.91 12.89 -16.47
N ASP A 148 19.79 13.82 -16.13
CA ASP A 148 19.46 15.25 -16.01
C ASP A 148 18.26 15.49 -15.06
N LYS A 149 18.29 14.89 -13.87
CA LYS A 149 17.24 14.96 -12.84
C LYS A 149 15.88 14.41 -13.32
N ILE A 150 15.91 13.55 -14.30
CA ILE A 150 14.81 12.70 -14.72
C ILE A 150 15.10 11.30 -14.21
N TYR A 151 14.32 10.85 -13.27
CA TYR A 151 14.46 9.54 -12.65
C TYR A 151 13.56 8.53 -13.36
N SER A 152 14.14 7.47 -13.90
CA SER A 152 13.41 6.40 -14.58
C SER A 152 13.77 5.03 -13.99
N SER A 153 12.78 4.19 -13.78
CA SER A 153 12.93 2.83 -13.26
C SER A 153 11.98 1.88 -13.95
N GLU A 154 12.40 0.64 -14.11
CA GLU A 154 11.57 -0.45 -14.61
C GLU A 154 11.44 -1.53 -13.53
N PHE A 155 10.26 -2.07 -13.38
CA PHE A 155 10.01 -3.20 -12.49
C PHE A 155 8.98 -4.15 -13.11
N GLU A 156 8.98 -5.41 -12.66
CA GLU A 156 8.12 -6.44 -13.21
C GLU A 156 7.17 -6.99 -12.15
N LEU A 157 5.90 -7.07 -12.51
CA LEU A 157 4.84 -7.69 -11.70
C LEU A 157 4.47 -9.06 -12.27
N LYS A 158 4.54 -10.09 -11.43
CA LYS A 158 4.35 -11.48 -11.86
C LYS A 158 2.89 -11.89 -11.97
N ASP A 159 2.02 -11.28 -11.21
CA ASP A 159 0.62 -11.70 -11.06
C ASP A 159 -0.34 -10.52 -11.25
N ALA A 160 -1.53 -10.83 -11.77
CA ALA A 160 -2.65 -9.92 -11.78
C ALA A 160 -3.22 -9.82 -10.35
N ASN A 161 -3.08 -8.66 -9.72
CA ASN A 161 -3.59 -8.40 -8.38
C ASN A 161 -3.90 -6.91 -8.22
N ASN A 162 -4.56 -6.55 -7.11
CA ASN A 162 -4.74 -5.16 -6.74
C ASN A 162 -3.43 -4.62 -6.16
N TRP A 163 -2.63 -4.01 -7.01
CA TRP A 163 -1.36 -3.41 -6.63
C TRP A 163 -1.54 -1.96 -6.21
N ILE A 164 -0.74 -1.52 -5.27
CA ILE A 164 -0.69 -0.16 -4.75
C ILE A 164 0.72 0.36 -4.96
N ILE A 165 0.85 1.62 -5.38
CA ILE A 165 2.09 2.39 -5.30
C ILE A 165 1.94 3.38 -4.17
N THR A 166 2.82 3.31 -3.19
CA THR A 166 2.85 4.23 -2.05
C THR A 166 4.28 4.65 -1.75
N GLY A 167 4.46 5.81 -1.15
CA GLY A 167 5.78 6.27 -0.72
C GLY A 167 5.90 7.77 -0.62
N SER A 168 7.14 8.24 -0.64
CA SER A 168 7.45 9.65 -0.46
C SER A 168 8.51 10.15 -1.45
N PHE A 169 8.44 11.45 -1.71
CA PHE A 169 9.40 12.23 -2.46
C PHE A 169 9.94 13.35 -1.58
N THR A 170 11.25 13.44 -1.42
CA THR A 170 11.87 14.49 -0.61
C THR A 170 12.74 15.39 -1.48
N VAL A 171 12.47 16.70 -1.43
CA VAL A 171 13.23 17.74 -2.14
C VAL A 171 13.54 18.87 -1.17
N ASP A 172 14.81 19.20 -1.01
CA ASP A 172 15.28 20.29 -0.14
C ASP A 172 14.62 20.26 1.27
N GLY A 173 14.46 19.04 1.83
CA GLY A 173 13.84 18.83 3.14
C GLY A 173 12.30 18.91 3.18
N ASN A 174 11.64 19.18 2.05
CA ASN A 174 10.18 19.11 1.95
C ASN A 174 9.78 17.71 1.46
N VAL A 175 8.78 17.12 2.12
CA VAL A 175 8.32 15.76 1.84
C VAL A 175 6.93 15.81 1.21
N GLY A 176 6.76 15.08 0.12
CA GLY A 176 5.47 14.82 -0.50
C GLY A 176 5.16 13.33 -0.52
N TYR A 177 3.93 12.96 -0.25
CA TYR A 177 3.47 11.58 -0.17
C TYR A 177 2.55 11.23 -1.33
N ILE A 178 2.67 10.01 -1.81
CA ILE A 178 1.81 9.46 -2.87
C ILE A 178 1.18 8.15 -2.44
N TYR A 179 -0.05 7.95 -2.86
CA TYR A 179 -0.79 6.70 -2.74
C TYR A 179 -1.71 6.53 -3.93
N ILE A 180 -1.45 5.52 -4.76
CA ILE A 180 -2.22 5.16 -5.97
C ILE A 180 -2.63 3.70 -5.85
N LYS A 181 -3.93 3.43 -6.03
CA LYS A 181 -4.50 2.08 -5.96
C LYS A 181 -5.18 1.69 -7.26
#